data_373508a4a079ea34bffff0cef4fd6dcc
#
_entry.id   373508a4a079ea34bffff0cef4fd6dcc
#
_cell.length_a   1.000
_cell.length_b   1.000
_cell.length_c   1.000
_cell.angle_alpha   90.00
_cell.angle_beta   90.00
_cell.angle_gamma   90.00
#
_symmetry.space_group_name_H-M   'P 1'
#
loop_
_entity.id
_entity.type
_entity.pdbx_description
1 polymer ?
#
loop_
_entity_poly.entity_id
_entity_poly.type
_entity_poly.pdbx_seq_one_letter_code
_entity_poly.pdbx_strand_id
1 'polypeptide(L)'
;MVLTNIAKSDELNIYSHRQPFLINPFLEEFTKKTGINTNVIYSTKGLAQRLRSEGKNSPADVVLTVDIGRLYIYQDLELLSSINSEKLLKNIPSHLRSSDNTWFGLSKRARIIVMSKDRVDKGAITRIEDLADPRWKGKICTRPGSHVYSRALMSSMIPEHGLE
;
A
#
# COMPACT_ATOMS: atom_id res chain seq x y z
N MET A 1 30.61 -7.14 -40.90
CA MET A 1 29.89 -7.86 -39.85
C MET A 1 29.25 -6.79 -38.96
N VAL A 2 27.99 -6.47 -39.20
CA VAL A 2 27.29 -5.43 -38.46
C VAL A 2 26.77 -6.09 -37.16
N LEU A 3 27.37 -5.77 -36.04
CA LEU A 3 26.85 -6.13 -34.72
C LEU A 3 25.61 -5.27 -34.49
N THR A 4 24.47 -5.80 -34.78
CA THR A 4 23.20 -5.26 -34.29
C THR A 4 23.18 -5.38 -32.75
N ASN A 5 23.49 -4.27 -32.10
CA ASN A 5 23.15 -4.11 -30.67
C ASN A 5 21.63 -4.23 -30.57
N ILE A 6 21.13 -5.40 -30.21
CA ILE A 6 19.78 -5.57 -29.76
C ILE A 6 19.72 -4.79 -28.44
N ALA A 7 19.18 -3.57 -28.50
CA ALA A 7 18.86 -2.81 -27.30
C ALA A 7 17.93 -3.73 -26.47
N LYS A 8 18.47 -4.21 -25.35
CA LYS A 8 17.65 -4.92 -24.35
C LYS A 8 16.60 -3.89 -23.94
N SER A 9 15.35 -4.16 -24.28
CA SER A 9 14.23 -3.35 -23.79
C SER A 9 14.35 -3.31 -22.28
N ASP A 10 14.49 -2.12 -21.70
CA ASP A 10 14.49 -1.97 -20.26
C ASP A 10 13.14 -2.48 -19.74
N GLU A 11 13.19 -3.36 -18.78
CA GLU A 11 12.01 -3.94 -18.14
C GLU A 11 12.02 -3.57 -16.68
N LEU A 12 10.84 -3.19 -16.16
CA LEU A 12 10.62 -2.91 -14.74
C LEU A 12 9.82 -4.06 -14.12
N ASN A 13 10.41 -4.76 -13.17
CA ASN A 13 9.80 -5.88 -12.48
C ASN A 13 9.17 -5.43 -11.17
N ILE A 14 7.86 -5.63 -11.03
CA ILE A 14 7.04 -5.11 -9.95
C ILE A 14 6.43 -6.26 -9.16
N TYR A 15 6.74 -6.33 -7.86
CA TYR A 15 6.04 -7.19 -6.91
C TYR A 15 4.88 -6.43 -6.31
N SER A 16 3.65 -6.84 -6.59
CA SER A 16 2.45 -6.08 -6.26
C SER A 16 1.49 -6.84 -5.35
N HIS A 17 1.10 -6.19 -4.26
CA HIS A 17 -0.07 -6.58 -3.46
C HIS A 17 -1.37 -5.92 -3.97
N ARG A 18 -1.25 -5.02 -4.94
CA ARG A 18 -2.39 -4.37 -5.57
C ARG A 18 -2.86 -5.18 -6.76
N GLN A 19 -4.17 -5.34 -6.88
CA GLN A 19 -4.79 -6.08 -7.98
C GLN A 19 -4.41 -5.46 -9.34
N PRO A 20 -4.14 -6.29 -10.36
CA PRO A 20 -3.70 -5.82 -11.68
C PRO A 20 -4.65 -4.79 -12.30
N PHE A 21 -5.96 -5.01 -12.25
CA PHE A 21 -6.94 -4.08 -12.84
C PHE A 21 -6.91 -2.67 -12.25
N LEU A 22 -6.34 -2.49 -11.04
CA LEU A 22 -6.20 -1.18 -10.39
C LEU A 22 -4.91 -0.46 -10.76
N ILE A 23 -3.87 -1.19 -11.16
CA ILE A 23 -2.56 -0.59 -11.46
C ILE A 23 -2.23 -0.59 -12.96
N ASN A 24 -2.78 -1.52 -13.74
CA ASN A 24 -2.49 -1.62 -15.17
C ASN A 24 -2.66 -0.31 -15.92
N PRO A 25 -3.72 0.50 -15.73
CA PRO A 25 -3.87 1.77 -16.43
C PRO A 25 -2.69 2.74 -16.19
N PHE A 26 -2.11 2.72 -14.97
CA PHE A 26 -0.94 3.55 -14.64
C PHE A 26 0.34 2.99 -15.28
N LEU A 27 0.48 1.68 -15.31
CA LEU A 27 1.64 1.01 -15.90
C LEU A 27 1.66 1.12 -17.41
N GLU A 28 0.51 1.02 -18.06
CA GLU A 28 0.35 1.25 -19.50
C GLU A 28 0.74 2.68 -19.89
N GLU A 29 0.29 3.67 -19.11
CA GLU A 29 0.66 5.07 -19.34
C GLU A 29 2.14 5.31 -19.04
N PHE A 30 2.73 4.63 -18.06
CA PHE A 30 4.15 4.66 -17.79
C PHE A 30 4.94 4.11 -18.98
N THR A 31 4.60 2.92 -19.45
CA THR A 31 5.24 2.30 -20.64
C THR A 31 5.12 3.19 -21.87
N LYS A 32 3.94 3.76 -22.11
CA LYS A 32 3.71 4.68 -23.22
C LYS A 32 4.60 5.93 -23.17
N LYS A 33 4.84 6.47 -21.96
CA LYS A 33 5.67 7.67 -21.78
C LYS A 33 7.17 7.41 -21.79
N THR A 34 7.59 6.24 -21.35
CA THR A 34 9.00 5.94 -21.10
C THR A 34 9.61 4.95 -22.09
N GLY A 35 8.78 4.15 -22.75
CA GLY A 35 9.22 3.00 -23.55
C GLY A 35 9.65 1.78 -22.71
N ILE A 36 9.60 1.88 -21.36
CA ILE A 36 10.01 0.81 -20.46
C ILE A 36 8.80 -0.13 -20.26
N ASN A 37 8.99 -1.42 -20.51
CA ASN A 37 7.98 -2.43 -20.25
C ASN A 37 7.87 -2.75 -18.77
N THR A 38 6.70 -3.20 -18.33
CA THR A 38 6.49 -3.56 -16.92
C THR A 38 6.05 -5.01 -16.78
N ASN A 39 6.73 -5.77 -15.90
CA ASN A 39 6.37 -7.12 -15.52
C ASN A 39 5.82 -7.13 -14.10
N VAL A 40 4.60 -7.60 -13.90
CA VAL A 40 3.93 -7.57 -12.59
C VAL A 40 3.72 -8.97 -12.06
N ILE A 41 4.27 -9.25 -10.90
CA ILE A 41 3.93 -10.43 -10.09
C ILE A 41 2.98 -9.99 -8.99
N TYR A 42 1.73 -10.41 -9.11
CA TYR A 42 0.70 -10.12 -8.13
C TYR A 42 0.53 -11.26 -7.13
N SER A 43 0.52 -10.92 -5.84
CA SER A 43 0.09 -11.84 -4.79
C SER A 43 -0.45 -11.09 -3.59
N THR A 44 -1.49 -11.64 -2.96
CA THR A 44 -2.04 -11.09 -1.71
C THR A 44 -1.17 -11.40 -0.50
N LYS A 45 -0.28 -12.41 -0.57
CA LYS A 45 0.59 -12.88 0.52
C LYS A 45 1.94 -13.36 -0.02
N GLY A 46 2.94 -13.44 0.85
CA GLY A 46 4.18 -14.16 0.58
C GLY A 46 5.24 -13.40 -0.24
N LEU A 47 4.96 -12.20 -0.79
CA LEU A 47 5.94 -11.47 -1.60
C LEU A 47 7.17 -11.02 -0.80
N ALA A 48 7.02 -10.65 0.46
CA ALA A 48 8.17 -10.26 1.30
C ALA A 48 9.08 -11.48 1.58
N GLN A 49 8.49 -12.65 1.87
CA GLN A 49 9.24 -13.89 2.06
C GLN A 49 9.94 -14.32 0.77
N ARG A 50 9.26 -14.17 -0.36
CA ARG A 50 9.83 -14.44 -1.68
C ARG A 50 11.04 -13.54 -1.94
N LEU A 51 10.88 -12.23 -1.80
CA LEU A 51 11.95 -11.25 -1.98
C LEU A 51 13.15 -11.56 -1.07
N ARG A 52 12.88 -11.90 0.20
CA ARG A 52 13.92 -12.31 1.14
C ARG A 52 14.67 -13.59 0.70
N SER A 53 13.94 -14.60 0.21
CA SER A 53 14.56 -15.86 -0.26
C SER A 53 15.36 -15.69 -1.55
N GLU A 54 14.92 -14.81 -2.44
CA GLU A 54 15.64 -14.46 -3.66
C GLU A 54 16.92 -13.65 -3.37
N GLY A 55 16.90 -12.83 -2.31
CA GLY A 55 18.03 -12.03 -1.87
C GLY A 55 18.57 -11.13 -3.00
N LYS A 56 19.89 -11.14 -3.19
CA LYS A 56 20.55 -10.36 -4.23
C LYS A 56 20.21 -10.79 -5.67
N ASN A 57 19.62 -11.94 -5.84
CA ASN A 57 19.19 -12.48 -7.14
C ASN A 57 17.74 -12.16 -7.47
N SER A 58 17.06 -11.39 -6.62
CA SER A 58 15.68 -11.00 -6.91
C SER A 58 15.60 -10.19 -8.19
N PRO A 59 14.66 -10.51 -9.08
CA PRO A 59 14.40 -9.68 -10.25
C PRO A 59 13.57 -8.44 -9.93
N ALA A 60 13.03 -8.31 -8.72
CA ALA A 60 12.11 -7.23 -8.35
C ALA A 60 12.84 -5.89 -8.22
N ASP A 61 12.40 -4.89 -9.00
CA ASP A 61 12.86 -3.51 -8.92
C ASP A 61 11.99 -2.66 -7.99
N VAL A 62 10.68 -2.96 -7.96
CA VAL A 62 9.69 -2.18 -7.22
C VAL A 62 8.72 -3.08 -6.46
N VAL A 63 8.40 -2.68 -5.24
CA VAL A 63 7.31 -3.29 -4.45
C VAL A 63 6.15 -2.31 -4.32
N LEU A 64 4.95 -2.72 -4.75
CA LEU A 64 3.71 -1.96 -4.57
C LEU A 64 2.84 -2.61 -3.50
N THR A 65 2.58 -1.89 -2.41
CA THR A 65 1.70 -2.36 -1.35
C THR A 65 0.35 -1.63 -1.37
N VAL A 66 -0.60 -2.15 -0.61
CA VAL A 66 -1.94 -1.56 -0.49
C VAL A 66 -2.12 -0.72 0.78
N ASP A 67 -1.12 -0.79 1.68
CA ASP A 67 -1.24 -0.27 3.03
C ASP A 67 0.14 -0.12 3.66
N ILE A 68 0.31 0.87 4.55
CA ILE A 68 1.57 1.16 5.24
C ILE A 68 2.01 -0.02 6.14
N GLY A 69 1.07 -0.73 6.77
CA GLY A 69 1.40 -1.87 7.61
C GLY A 69 2.02 -3.04 6.84
N ARG A 70 1.68 -3.21 5.55
CA ARG A 70 2.39 -4.15 4.68
C ARG A 70 3.76 -3.65 4.28
N LEU A 71 3.88 -2.36 4.03
CA LEU A 71 5.14 -1.75 3.64
C LEU A 71 6.17 -1.86 4.76
N TYR A 72 5.73 -1.69 6.01
CA TYR A 72 6.56 -1.84 7.19
C TYR A 72 7.23 -3.23 7.29
N ILE A 73 6.57 -4.30 6.83
CA ILE A 73 7.17 -5.65 6.78
C ILE A 73 8.44 -5.68 5.92
N TYR A 74 8.43 -4.99 4.79
CA TYR A 74 9.60 -4.90 3.92
C TYR A 74 10.72 -4.07 4.53
N GLN A 75 10.37 -3.01 5.24
CA GLN A 75 11.32 -2.16 5.95
C GLN A 75 11.95 -2.92 7.13
N ASP A 76 11.15 -3.60 7.93
CA ASP A 76 11.60 -4.40 9.08
C ASP A 76 12.53 -5.56 8.67
N LEU A 77 12.31 -6.12 7.49
CA LEU A 77 13.16 -7.15 6.89
C LEU A 77 14.36 -6.58 6.10
N GLU A 78 14.56 -5.26 6.11
CA GLU A 78 15.67 -4.58 5.40
C GLU A 78 15.72 -4.90 3.89
N LEU A 79 14.54 -5.04 3.26
CA LEU A 79 14.40 -5.41 1.85
C LEU A 79 14.30 -4.22 0.90
N LEU A 80 14.36 -2.99 1.42
CA LEU A 80 14.17 -1.77 0.65
C LEU A 80 15.48 -0.99 0.56
N SER A 81 15.73 -0.39 -0.58
CA SER A 81 16.87 0.51 -0.80
C SER A 81 16.42 1.97 -0.80
N SER A 82 17.26 2.85 -0.28
CA SER A 82 17.02 4.29 -0.29
C SER A 82 17.06 4.84 -1.72
N ILE A 83 16.12 5.73 -2.06
CA ILE A 83 16.03 6.39 -3.35
C ILE A 83 16.19 7.90 -3.15
N ASN A 84 17.22 8.46 -3.79
CA ASN A 84 17.40 9.91 -3.85
C ASN A 84 16.78 10.44 -5.15
N SER A 85 15.54 10.93 -5.08
CA SER A 85 14.80 11.49 -6.19
C SER A 85 14.18 12.82 -5.83
N GLU A 86 14.69 13.91 -6.38
CA GLU A 86 14.15 15.26 -6.18
C GLU A 86 12.65 15.33 -6.51
N LYS A 87 12.23 14.63 -7.57
CA LYS A 87 10.84 14.58 -7.99
C LYS A 87 9.94 13.93 -6.92
N LEU A 88 10.37 12.84 -6.29
CA LEU A 88 9.63 12.19 -5.21
C LEU A 88 9.63 13.07 -3.96
N LEU A 89 10.78 13.64 -3.62
CA LEU A 89 10.93 14.51 -2.44
C LEU A 89 10.08 15.78 -2.54
N LYS A 90 9.96 16.36 -3.73
CA LYS A 90 9.13 17.54 -4.01
C LYS A 90 7.64 17.23 -3.96
N ASN A 91 7.22 16.07 -4.47
CA ASN A 91 5.80 15.75 -4.66
C ASN A 91 5.17 15.00 -3.49
N ILE A 92 5.98 14.32 -2.66
CA ILE A 92 5.48 13.51 -1.55
C ILE A 92 5.91 14.14 -0.23
N PRO A 93 4.97 14.65 0.57
CA PRO A 93 5.26 15.26 1.88
C PRO A 93 6.03 14.32 2.81
N SER A 94 6.87 14.88 3.68
CA SER A 94 7.74 14.11 4.59
C SER A 94 6.99 13.10 5.47
N HIS A 95 5.78 13.43 5.92
CA HIS A 95 4.95 12.53 6.73
C HIS A 95 4.30 11.37 5.94
N LEU A 96 4.50 11.32 4.61
CA LEU A 96 4.01 10.25 3.72
C LEU A 96 5.15 9.44 3.09
N ARG A 97 6.37 9.55 3.63
CA ARG A 97 7.52 8.76 3.20
C ARG A 97 8.38 8.40 4.40
N SER A 98 9.25 7.41 4.25
CA SER A 98 10.23 7.09 5.28
C SER A 98 11.29 8.20 5.42
N SER A 99 11.85 8.35 6.61
CA SER A 99 12.91 9.32 6.88
C SER A 99 14.20 9.04 6.09
N ASP A 100 14.44 7.78 5.76
CA ASP A 100 15.57 7.27 4.99
C ASP A 100 15.29 7.10 3.49
N ASN A 101 14.11 7.55 3.03
CA ASN A 101 13.66 7.49 1.63
C ASN A 101 13.60 6.07 1.04
N THR A 102 13.36 5.06 1.84
CA THR A 102 13.19 3.68 1.38
C THR A 102 11.79 3.38 0.87
N TRP A 103 10.79 4.18 1.25
CA TRP A 103 9.42 4.07 0.72
C TRP A 103 8.71 5.41 0.61
N PHE A 104 7.69 5.45 -0.25
CA PHE A 104 6.90 6.63 -0.57
C PHE A 104 5.42 6.29 -0.67
N GLY A 105 4.57 7.08 -0.01
CA GLY A 105 3.11 6.96 -0.08
C GLY A 105 2.55 7.67 -1.31
N LEU A 106 1.94 6.93 -2.23
CA LEU A 106 1.41 7.47 -3.48
C LEU A 106 -0.04 7.94 -3.39
N SER A 107 -0.80 7.45 -2.41
CA SER A 107 -2.21 7.81 -2.24
C SER A 107 -2.64 7.70 -0.78
N LYS A 108 -3.67 8.47 -0.42
CA LYS A 108 -4.35 8.37 0.88
C LYS A 108 -5.77 7.84 0.70
N ARG A 109 -6.26 7.16 1.73
CA ARG A 109 -7.66 6.76 1.84
C ARG A 109 -8.15 7.07 3.24
N ALA A 110 -9.35 7.61 3.34
CA ALA A 110 -10.03 7.78 4.62
C ALA A 110 -10.90 6.55 4.91
N ARG A 111 -10.95 6.14 6.17
CA ARG A 111 -12.01 5.25 6.66
C ARG A 111 -13.12 6.12 7.17
N ILE A 112 -14.28 5.89 6.64
CA ILE A 112 -15.48 6.64 6.98
C ILE A 112 -16.53 5.68 7.54
N ILE A 113 -17.39 6.21 8.42
CA ILE A 113 -18.58 5.52 8.86
C ILE A 113 -19.68 5.78 7.85
N VAL A 114 -20.28 4.71 7.34
CA VAL A 114 -21.43 4.78 6.42
C VAL A 114 -22.65 4.26 7.16
N MET A 115 -23.69 5.06 7.19
CA MET A 115 -24.94 4.75 7.91
C MET A 115 -26.10 4.59 6.94
N SER A 116 -27.04 3.69 7.28
CA SER A 116 -28.32 3.60 6.60
C SER A 116 -29.16 4.83 6.91
N LYS A 117 -29.63 5.54 5.87
CA LYS A 117 -30.50 6.73 6.03
C LYS A 117 -31.83 6.42 6.72
N ASP A 118 -32.32 5.19 6.52
CA ASP A 118 -33.65 4.78 6.98
C ASP A 118 -33.65 4.14 8.37
N ARG A 119 -32.47 3.75 8.88
CA ARG A 119 -32.34 2.97 10.12
C ARG A 119 -31.50 3.65 11.20
N VAL A 120 -30.80 4.72 10.85
CA VAL A 120 -29.92 5.43 11.78
C VAL A 120 -30.17 6.92 11.65
N ASP A 121 -30.57 7.55 12.76
CA ASP A 121 -30.84 8.98 12.79
C ASP A 121 -29.59 9.80 12.46
N LYS A 122 -29.81 10.93 11.78
CA LYS A 122 -28.74 11.86 11.47
C LYS A 122 -28.09 12.38 12.75
N GLY A 123 -26.77 12.19 12.85
CA GLY A 123 -26.01 12.62 14.04
C GLY A 123 -25.96 11.61 15.18
N ALA A 124 -26.57 10.41 15.02
CA ALA A 124 -26.49 9.36 16.03
C ALA A 124 -25.08 8.78 16.20
N ILE A 125 -24.22 8.91 15.19
CA ILE A 125 -22.82 8.50 15.18
C ILE A 125 -22.03 9.66 14.59
N THR A 126 -21.14 10.25 15.36
CA THR A 126 -20.32 11.40 14.96
C THR A 126 -18.83 11.07 14.92
N ARG A 127 -18.41 10.09 15.69
CA ARG A 127 -17.04 9.62 15.81
C ARG A 127 -17.00 8.09 15.91
N ILE A 128 -15.84 7.51 15.76
CA ILE A 128 -15.70 6.05 15.69
C ILE A 128 -16.01 5.37 17.03
N GLU A 129 -15.71 6.06 18.14
CA GLU A 129 -15.95 5.57 19.49
C GLU A 129 -17.45 5.40 19.80
N ASP A 130 -18.32 6.17 19.14
CA ASP A 130 -19.78 6.02 19.29
C ASP A 130 -20.25 4.60 18.90
N LEU A 131 -19.46 3.89 18.08
CA LEU A 131 -19.75 2.51 17.68
C LEU A 131 -19.60 1.50 18.84
N ALA A 132 -18.95 1.88 19.95
CA ALA A 132 -18.82 1.05 21.14
C ALA A 132 -20.12 1.01 21.98
N ASP A 133 -21.08 1.92 21.72
CA ASP A 133 -22.37 1.93 22.41
C ASP A 133 -23.11 0.58 22.20
N PRO A 134 -23.57 -0.07 23.28
CA PRO A 134 -24.29 -1.36 23.21
C PRO A 134 -25.48 -1.39 22.26
N ARG A 135 -26.13 -0.24 21.99
CA ARG A 135 -27.26 -0.14 21.03
C ARG A 135 -26.88 -0.57 19.61
N TRP A 136 -25.57 -0.54 19.27
CA TRP A 136 -25.05 -0.94 17.96
C TRP A 136 -24.66 -2.42 17.88
N LYS A 137 -24.76 -3.16 18.98
CA LYS A 137 -24.41 -4.60 18.99
C LYS A 137 -25.19 -5.36 17.91
N GLY A 138 -24.45 -6.09 17.06
CA GLY A 138 -25.04 -6.85 15.96
C GLY A 138 -25.51 -6.01 14.76
N LYS A 139 -25.30 -4.69 14.76
CA LYS A 139 -25.71 -3.78 13.67
C LYS A 139 -24.54 -3.21 12.88
N ILE A 140 -23.30 -3.50 13.28
CA ILE A 140 -22.08 -3.01 12.63
C ILE A 140 -21.58 -4.05 11.66
N CYS A 141 -21.36 -3.64 10.40
CA CYS A 141 -20.71 -4.43 9.39
C CYS A 141 -19.29 -3.89 9.16
N THR A 142 -18.30 -4.71 9.46
CA THR A 142 -16.89 -4.36 9.30
C THR A 142 -16.08 -5.56 8.81
N ARG A 143 -14.85 -5.34 8.40
CA ARG A 143 -13.93 -6.42 8.07
C ARG A 143 -13.47 -7.14 9.37
N PRO A 144 -13.09 -8.42 9.28
CA PRO A 144 -12.57 -9.13 10.45
C PRO A 144 -11.33 -8.44 11.01
N GLY A 145 -11.11 -8.56 12.33
CA GLY A 145 -9.96 -7.93 13.02
C GLY A 145 -8.59 -8.33 12.46
N SER A 146 -8.47 -9.53 11.90
CA SER A 146 -7.25 -10.00 11.22
C SER A 146 -6.93 -9.27 9.90
N HIS A 147 -7.89 -8.53 9.33
CA HIS A 147 -7.68 -7.82 8.08
C HIS A 147 -6.77 -6.61 8.30
N VAL A 148 -5.81 -6.39 7.37
CA VAL A 148 -4.83 -5.30 7.45
C VAL A 148 -5.47 -3.92 7.69
N TYR A 149 -6.64 -3.66 7.12
CA TYR A 149 -7.35 -2.40 7.34
C TYR A 149 -7.93 -2.25 8.74
N SER A 150 -8.44 -3.31 9.32
CA SER A 150 -8.95 -3.27 10.69
C SER A 150 -7.82 -3.10 11.69
N ARG A 151 -6.70 -3.79 11.48
CA ARG A 151 -5.49 -3.60 12.29
C ARG A 151 -4.95 -2.17 12.19
N ALA A 152 -4.88 -1.59 10.98
CA ALA A 152 -4.44 -0.22 10.80
C ALA A 152 -5.36 0.79 11.51
N LEU A 153 -6.68 0.56 11.51
CA LEU A 153 -7.63 1.38 12.27
C LEU A 153 -7.36 1.28 13.77
N MET A 154 -7.26 0.06 14.30
CA MET A 154 -6.96 -0.14 15.73
C MET A 154 -5.63 0.49 16.13
N SER A 155 -4.58 0.31 15.32
CA SER A 155 -3.29 0.95 15.57
C SER A 155 -3.35 2.48 15.60
N SER A 156 -4.24 3.09 14.83
CA SER A 156 -4.42 4.56 14.85
C SER A 156 -5.14 5.07 16.10
N MET A 157 -5.85 4.20 16.81
CA MET A 157 -6.56 4.56 18.05
C MET A 157 -5.68 4.43 19.31
N ILE A 158 -4.64 3.60 19.25
CA ILE A 158 -3.74 3.36 20.40
C ILE A 158 -3.12 4.65 20.97
N PRO A 159 -2.64 5.62 20.17
CA PRO A 159 -2.06 6.84 20.71
C PRO A 159 -3.03 7.69 21.56
N GLU A 160 -4.33 7.60 21.29
CA GLU A 160 -5.35 8.37 21.98
C GLU A 160 -5.98 7.60 23.16
N HIS A 161 -6.10 6.27 23.04
CA HIS A 161 -6.86 5.45 23.99
C HIS A 161 -6.01 4.45 24.77
N GLY A 162 -4.72 4.29 24.42
CA GLY A 162 -3.86 3.25 25.01
C GLY A 162 -4.16 1.84 24.46
N LEU A 163 -3.59 0.84 25.13
CA LEU A 163 -3.74 -0.58 24.77
C LEU A 163 -4.75 -1.33 25.64
N GLU A 164 -5.33 -0.67 26.64
CA GLU A 164 -6.30 -1.27 27.57
C GLU A 164 -7.73 -1.09 27.09
#